data_eb50d4d5b4afb38083e22506441dad18
#
_entry.id   eb50d4d5b4afb38083e22506441dad18
#
_cell.length_a   1.000
_cell.length_b   1.000
_cell.length_c   1.000
_cell.angle_alpha   90.00
_cell.angle_beta   90.00
_cell.angle_gamma   90.00
#
_symmetry.space_group_name_H-M   'P 1'
#
loop_
_entity.id
_entity.type
_entity.pdbx_description
1 polymer ?
#
loop_
_entity_poly.entity_id
_entity_poly.type
_entity_poly.pdbx_seq_one_letter_code
_entity_poly.pdbx_strand_id
1 'polypeptide(L)'
;MAHHRSEADGPKPPNPVAASEPPRQWVPRVYAIVGPDGAGKTTIARGIVHRLAQRGIKTRIVWMRSPRIVTLGVLGVLRMSRLAKTVRMGDHDDVHVDLRRHPRLLHLYAWSVTFDYFLGYFGKVTLSKWILHRTVLSDRFAWDTLVDLGLASGVDEAFLDLPPGRILLDLAKKHRSVLVTASSEELIRRKPILSLDPRLARRLRLYAWFADRFGFGQVDSGTTSEAERVSQVSEYLGIGPE
;
A
#
# COMPACT_ATOMS: atom_id res chain seq x y z
N MET A 1 78.30 -25.76 32.79
CA MET A 1 78.03 -24.79 31.74
C MET A 1 77.02 -25.37 30.76
N ALA A 2 75.76 -25.08 30.89
CA ALA A 2 74.70 -25.51 30.00
C ALA A 2 74.02 -24.30 29.37
N HIS A 3 74.13 -24.17 28.06
CA HIS A 3 73.53 -23.14 27.30
C HIS A 3 72.05 -23.45 27.08
N HIS A 4 71.18 -22.65 27.65
CA HIS A 4 69.76 -22.60 27.32
C HIS A 4 69.59 -21.89 25.99
N ARG A 5 69.12 -22.60 24.95
CA ARG A 5 68.65 -22.02 23.68
C ARG A 5 67.21 -21.55 23.91
N SER A 6 66.98 -20.29 23.73
CA SER A 6 65.64 -19.66 23.60
C SER A 6 65.03 -20.09 22.29
N GLU A 7 63.92 -20.81 22.34
CA GLU A 7 63.05 -21.04 21.16
C GLU A 7 62.36 -19.73 20.76
N ALA A 8 62.58 -19.30 19.53
CA ALA A 8 61.95 -18.16 18.95
C ALA A 8 60.48 -18.49 18.65
N ASP A 9 59.58 -17.76 19.28
CA ASP A 9 58.14 -17.78 19.05
C ASP A 9 57.83 -17.27 17.62
N GLY A 10 57.47 -18.21 16.73
CA GLY A 10 57.10 -17.88 15.34
C GLY A 10 55.73 -17.16 15.31
N PRO A 11 55.46 -16.34 14.28
CA PRO A 11 54.22 -15.60 14.21
C PRO A 11 53.02 -16.52 14.16
N LYS A 12 52.08 -16.31 15.10
CA LYS A 12 50.82 -17.02 15.22
C LYS A 12 50.03 -16.91 13.91
N PRO A 13 49.51 -18.02 13.34
CA PRO A 13 48.72 -17.95 12.12
C PRO A 13 47.49 -17.03 12.29
N PRO A 14 47.09 -16.27 11.26
CA PRO A 14 45.94 -15.38 11.35
C PRO A 14 44.70 -16.21 11.66
N ASN A 15 43.89 -15.69 12.60
CA ASN A 15 42.61 -16.26 12.96
C ASN A 15 41.78 -16.55 11.67
N PRO A 16 41.15 -17.74 11.55
CA PRO A 16 40.27 -18.01 10.42
C PRO A 16 39.17 -16.96 10.43
N VAL A 17 39.07 -16.24 9.33
CA VAL A 17 38.01 -15.28 9.07
C VAL A 17 36.70 -15.95 9.45
N ALA A 18 36.00 -15.41 10.46
CA ALA A 18 34.71 -15.93 10.90
C ALA A 18 33.85 -16.11 9.66
N ALA A 19 33.41 -17.32 9.39
CA ALA A 19 32.52 -17.63 8.29
C ALA A 19 31.31 -16.73 8.44
N SER A 20 31.11 -15.82 7.49
CA SER A 20 29.97 -14.94 7.45
C SER A 20 28.72 -15.81 7.57
N GLU A 21 27.87 -15.52 8.56
CA GLU A 21 26.58 -16.21 8.70
C GLU A 21 25.90 -16.24 7.32
N PRO A 22 25.31 -17.39 6.90
CA PRO A 22 24.62 -17.45 5.63
C PRO A 22 23.53 -16.37 5.62
N PRO A 23 23.36 -15.63 4.53
CA PRO A 23 22.42 -14.54 4.47
C PRO A 23 21.04 -15.07 4.90
N ARG A 24 20.43 -14.44 5.92
CA ARG A 24 19.09 -14.81 6.41
C ARG A 24 18.18 -14.95 5.22
N GLN A 25 17.62 -16.14 4.99
CA GLN A 25 16.74 -16.39 3.86
C GLN A 25 15.61 -15.37 3.88
N TRP A 26 15.56 -14.52 2.84
CA TRP A 26 14.53 -13.51 2.71
C TRP A 26 13.17 -14.17 2.52
N VAL A 27 12.28 -13.98 3.48
CA VAL A 27 10.90 -14.45 3.36
C VAL A 27 10.08 -13.44 2.57
N PRO A 28 9.41 -13.85 1.47
CA PRO A 28 8.57 -12.95 0.69
C PRO A 28 7.52 -12.25 1.55
N ARG A 29 7.46 -10.93 1.46
CA ARG A 29 6.56 -10.07 2.24
C ARG A 29 5.62 -9.30 1.33
N VAL A 30 4.58 -8.74 1.92
CA VAL A 30 3.67 -7.82 1.24
C VAL A 30 3.79 -6.47 1.93
N TYR A 31 4.08 -5.45 1.15
CA TYR A 31 4.15 -4.05 1.57
C TYR A 31 3.14 -3.24 0.79
N ALA A 32 2.56 -2.23 1.41
CA ALA A 32 1.56 -1.38 0.78
C ALA A 32 1.96 0.10 0.81
N ILE A 33 1.88 0.76 -0.33
CA ILE A 33 1.97 2.20 -0.45
C ILE A 33 0.58 2.70 -0.79
N VAL A 34 0.00 3.46 0.12
CA VAL A 34 -1.39 3.95 0.03
C VAL A 34 -1.42 5.47 -0.06
N GLY A 35 -2.55 6.02 -0.49
CA GLY A 35 -2.73 7.47 -0.56
C GLY A 35 -3.42 7.95 -1.83
N PRO A 36 -3.68 9.26 -1.93
CA PRO A 36 -4.42 9.86 -3.03
C PRO A 36 -3.68 9.79 -4.36
N ASP A 37 -4.41 10.00 -5.45
CA ASP A 37 -3.81 10.14 -6.78
C ASP A 37 -2.96 11.40 -6.83
N GLY A 38 -1.86 11.36 -7.59
CA GLY A 38 -0.91 12.47 -7.66
C GLY A 38 0.13 12.52 -6.53
N ALA A 39 0.01 11.69 -5.48
CA ALA A 39 0.97 11.65 -4.37
C ALA A 39 2.35 11.03 -4.72
N GLY A 40 2.55 10.48 -5.91
CA GLY A 40 3.85 9.94 -6.34
C GLY A 40 4.13 8.50 -5.92
N LYS A 41 3.10 7.74 -5.50
CA LYS A 41 3.22 6.35 -5.04
C LYS A 41 3.98 5.44 -6.01
N THR A 42 3.64 5.49 -7.28
CA THR A 42 4.26 4.64 -8.32
C THR A 42 5.75 4.93 -8.51
N THR A 43 6.15 6.19 -8.42
CA THR A 43 7.57 6.60 -8.48
C THR A 43 8.33 6.03 -7.28
N ILE A 44 7.79 6.20 -6.07
CA ILE A 44 8.37 5.64 -4.85
C ILE A 44 8.43 4.11 -4.92
N ALA A 45 7.37 3.45 -5.40
CA ALA A 45 7.34 1.99 -5.56
C ALA A 45 8.48 1.50 -6.47
N ARG A 46 8.74 2.19 -7.58
CA ARG A 46 9.87 1.86 -8.48
C ARG A 46 11.22 2.03 -7.78
N GLY A 47 11.43 3.11 -7.05
CA GLY A 47 12.65 3.33 -6.26
C GLY A 47 12.89 2.24 -5.22
N ILE A 48 11.85 1.80 -4.51
CA ILE A 48 11.94 0.70 -3.54
C ILE A 48 12.26 -0.62 -4.23
N VAL A 49 11.63 -0.93 -5.37
CA VAL A 49 11.95 -2.15 -6.14
C VAL A 49 13.40 -2.16 -6.58
N HIS A 50 13.93 -1.01 -7.02
CA HIS A 50 15.34 -0.89 -7.38
C HIS A 50 16.26 -1.20 -6.19
N ARG A 51 15.99 -0.64 -5.01
CA ARG A 51 16.74 -0.95 -3.76
C ARG A 51 16.66 -2.43 -3.39
N LEU A 52 15.49 -3.03 -3.47
CA LEU A 52 15.32 -4.46 -3.16
C LEU A 52 16.05 -5.34 -4.19
N ALA A 53 16.06 -4.95 -5.46
CA ALA A 53 16.78 -5.67 -6.52
C ALA A 53 18.30 -5.63 -6.29
N GLN A 54 18.86 -4.52 -5.82
CA GLN A 54 20.28 -4.41 -5.44
C GLN A 54 20.66 -5.40 -4.33
N ARG A 55 19.70 -5.82 -3.50
CA ARG A 55 19.86 -6.85 -2.44
C ARG A 55 19.49 -8.26 -2.92
N GLY A 56 19.30 -8.47 -4.21
CA GLY A 56 18.91 -9.75 -4.77
C GLY A 56 17.45 -10.17 -4.47
N ILE A 57 16.61 -9.27 -3.93
CA ILE A 57 15.25 -9.59 -3.54
C ILE A 57 14.32 -9.43 -4.74
N LYS A 58 13.76 -10.54 -5.22
CA LYS A 58 12.80 -10.54 -6.30
C LYS A 58 11.49 -9.90 -5.85
N THR A 59 11.16 -8.74 -6.42
CA THR A 59 9.98 -7.95 -6.06
C THR A 59 9.05 -7.76 -7.24
N ARG A 60 7.74 -7.74 -6.98
CA ARG A 60 6.71 -7.44 -7.97
C ARG A 60 5.86 -6.27 -7.49
N ILE A 61 5.72 -5.25 -8.34
CA ILE A 61 4.72 -4.20 -8.12
C ILE A 61 3.37 -4.75 -8.56
N VAL A 62 2.37 -4.60 -7.68
CA VAL A 62 0.99 -5.00 -7.94
C VAL A 62 0.09 -3.80 -7.69
N TRP A 63 -0.69 -3.45 -8.68
CA TRP A 63 -1.71 -2.44 -8.52
C TRP A 63 -3.02 -3.08 -8.03
N MET A 64 -3.35 -2.83 -6.75
CA MET A 64 -4.51 -3.41 -6.07
C MET A 64 -5.71 -2.49 -6.14
N ARG A 65 -6.18 -2.22 -7.35
CA ARG A 65 -7.55 -1.77 -7.55
C ARG A 65 -8.44 -2.99 -7.74
N SER A 66 -9.57 -3.02 -7.03
CA SER A 66 -10.52 -4.14 -7.12
C SER A 66 -10.90 -4.42 -8.58
N PRO A 67 -10.76 -5.67 -9.07
CA PRO A 67 -11.36 -6.01 -10.34
C PRO A 67 -12.87 -5.84 -10.16
N ARG A 68 -13.48 -4.96 -10.89
CA ARG A 68 -14.91 -4.66 -10.77
C ARG A 68 -15.73 -5.70 -11.55
N ILE A 69 -15.75 -6.97 -11.12
CA ILE A 69 -16.50 -8.04 -11.78
C ILE A 69 -17.94 -8.05 -11.25
N VAL A 70 -18.11 -8.37 -9.97
CA VAL A 70 -19.43 -8.40 -9.32
C VAL A 70 -19.92 -6.97 -9.07
N THR A 71 -19.02 -6.07 -8.67
CA THR A 71 -19.32 -4.65 -8.42
C THR A 71 -19.90 -3.95 -9.65
N LEU A 72 -19.52 -4.33 -10.88
CA LEU A 72 -20.10 -3.74 -12.11
C LEU A 72 -21.60 -4.03 -12.22
N GLY A 73 -22.04 -5.25 -11.89
CA GLY A 73 -23.46 -5.61 -11.87
C GLY A 73 -24.23 -4.78 -10.84
N VAL A 74 -23.69 -4.65 -9.62
CA VAL A 74 -24.30 -3.84 -8.57
C VAL A 74 -24.34 -2.35 -8.96
N LEU A 75 -23.27 -1.81 -9.54
CA LEU A 75 -23.24 -0.44 -10.06
C LEU A 75 -24.26 -0.21 -11.18
N GLY A 76 -24.49 -1.21 -12.04
CA GLY A 76 -25.54 -1.16 -13.04
C GLY A 76 -26.93 -0.94 -12.41
N VAL A 77 -27.26 -1.74 -11.40
CA VAL A 77 -28.53 -1.60 -10.67
C VAL A 77 -28.62 -0.24 -9.96
N LEU A 78 -27.53 0.23 -9.31
CA LEU A 78 -27.47 1.51 -8.63
C LEU A 78 -27.62 2.69 -9.62
N ARG A 79 -27.10 2.56 -10.84
CA ARG A 79 -27.30 3.57 -11.91
C ARG A 79 -28.75 3.61 -12.36
N MET A 80 -29.38 2.47 -12.60
CA MET A 80 -30.81 2.41 -12.95
C MET A 80 -31.67 3.04 -11.86
N SER A 81 -31.33 2.86 -10.59
CA SER A 81 -32.01 3.45 -9.43
C SER A 81 -31.59 4.92 -9.16
N ARG A 82 -30.80 5.55 -10.03
CA ARG A 82 -30.27 6.91 -9.88
C ARG A 82 -29.44 7.17 -8.60
N LEU A 83 -29.01 6.12 -7.93
CA LEU A 83 -28.18 6.18 -6.72
C LEU A 83 -26.69 6.24 -7.03
N ALA A 84 -26.29 5.89 -8.23
CA ALA A 84 -24.94 6.08 -8.75
C ALA A 84 -24.97 7.08 -9.89
N LYS A 85 -24.12 8.11 -9.79
CA LYS A 85 -23.94 9.12 -10.83
C LYS A 85 -22.55 8.98 -11.42
N THR A 86 -22.47 8.97 -12.75
CA THR A 86 -21.20 9.09 -13.44
C THR A 86 -20.79 10.56 -13.45
N VAL A 87 -19.65 10.87 -12.89
CA VAL A 87 -19.03 12.21 -12.95
C VAL A 87 -17.87 12.11 -13.93
N ARG A 88 -17.95 12.87 -15.00
CA ARG A 88 -16.89 12.92 -15.99
C ARG A 88 -15.70 13.69 -15.41
N MET A 89 -14.57 13.03 -15.28
CA MET A 89 -13.32 13.59 -14.81
C MET A 89 -12.28 13.54 -15.94
N GLY A 90 -12.36 14.52 -16.86
CA GLY A 90 -11.52 14.54 -18.07
C GLY A 90 -11.79 13.32 -18.96
N ASP A 91 -10.75 12.53 -19.23
CA ASP A 91 -10.83 11.32 -20.06
C ASP A 91 -11.36 10.09 -19.33
N HIS A 92 -11.63 10.20 -18.04
CA HIS A 92 -12.11 9.08 -17.22
C HIS A 92 -13.44 9.43 -16.56
N ASP A 93 -14.34 8.44 -16.59
CA ASP A 93 -15.59 8.51 -15.84
C ASP A 93 -15.37 7.94 -14.44
N ASP A 94 -15.60 8.75 -13.40
CA ASP A 94 -15.68 8.27 -12.03
C ASP A 94 -17.15 8.05 -11.61
N VAL A 95 -17.38 7.01 -10.83
CA VAL A 95 -18.73 6.67 -10.37
C VAL A 95 -18.89 7.11 -8.92
N HIS A 96 -19.68 8.13 -8.73
CA HIS A 96 -20.06 8.61 -7.41
C HIS A 96 -21.29 7.87 -6.93
N VAL A 97 -21.16 7.16 -5.83
CA VAL A 97 -22.26 6.42 -5.18
C VAL A 97 -22.58 7.14 -3.88
N ASP A 98 -23.88 7.35 -3.60
CA ASP A 98 -24.35 7.86 -2.30
C ASP A 98 -25.42 6.90 -1.77
N LEU A 99 -25.05 6.12 -0.78
CA LEU A 99 -25.90 5.08 -0.17
C LEU A 99 -26.28 5.38 1.29
N ARG A 100 -26.05 6.60 1.77
CA ARG A 100 -26.34 7.00 3.17
C ARG A 100 -27.77 6.65 3.62
N ARG A 101 -28.74 6.80 2.72
CA ARG A 101 -30.16 6.55 3.00
C ARG A 101 -30.62 5.13 2.63
N HIS A 102 -29.71 4.26 2.17
CA HIS A 102 -30.04 2.94 1.63
C HIS A 102 -29.14 1.85 2.24
N PRO A 103 -29.27 1.52 3.53
CA PRO A 103 -28.35 0.63 4.24
C PRO A 103 -28.27 -0.77 3.61
N ARG A 104 -29.37 -1.33 3.09
CA ARG A 104 -29.34 -2.63 2.41
C ARG A 104 -28.52 -2.61 1.13
N LEU A 105 -28.63 -1.54 0.35
CA LEU A 105 -27.84 -1.36 -0.88
C LEU A 105 -26.38 -1.05 -0.57
N LEU A 106 -26.10 -0.34 0.53
CA LEU A 106 -24.77 -0.15 1.04
C LEU A 106 -24.11 -1.49 1.38
N HIS A 107 -24.80 -2.37 2.10
CA HIS A 107 -24.31 -3.70 2.41
C HIS A 107 -24.02 -4.51 1.13
N LEU A 108 -24.96 -4.53 0.19
CA LEU A 108 -24.77 -5.24 -1.09
C LEU A 108 -23.56 -4.70 -1.87
N TYR A 109 -23.44 -3.38 -1.96
CA TYR A 109 -22.29 -2.72 -2.63
C TYR A 109 -20.98 -3.03 -1.91
N ALA A 110 -20.93 -2.91 -0.60
CA ALA A 110 -19.75 -3.17 0.20
C ALA A 110 -19.30 -4.63 0.10
N TRP A 111 -20.22 -5.59 0.13
CA TRP A 111 -19.91 -7.00 -0.08
C TRP A 111 -19.40 -7.28 -1.48
N SER A 112 -19.99 -6.68 -2.53
CA SER A 112 -19.52 -6.85 -3.90
C SER A 112 -18.09 -6.32 -4.09
N VAL A 113 -17.78 -5.14 -3.53
CA VAL A 113 -16.42 -4.58 -3.55
C VAL A 113 -15.44 -5.45 -2.78
N THR A 114 -15.84 -5.94 -1.61
CA THR A 114 -14.99 -6.81 -0.78
C THR A 114 -14.70 -8.12 -1.49
N PHE A 115 -15.70 -8.75 -2.08
CA PHE A 115 -15.52 -9.99 -2.85
C PHE A 115 -14.56 -9.78 -4.03
N ASP A 116 -14.80 -8.75 -4.84
CA ASP A 116 -13.93 -8.41 -5.96
C ASP A 116 -12.50 -8.10 -5.50
N TYR A 117 -12.35 -7.45 -4.34
CA TYR A 117 -11.05 -7.18 -3.75
C TYR A 117 -10.30 -8.47 -3.41
N PHE A 118 -10.96 -9.43 -2.74
CA PHE A 118 -10.35 -10.71 -2.38
C PHE A 118 -10.00 -11.55 -3.61
N LEU A 119 -10.81 -11.52 -4.65
CA LEU A 119 -10.50 -12.18 -5.92
C LEU A 119 -9.20 -11.62 -6.53
N GLY A 120 -9.08 -10.28 -6.55
CA GLY A 120 -7.85 -9.61 -7.01
C GLY A 120 -6.65 -9.87 -6.10
N TYR A 121 -6.86 -9.89 -4.78
CA TYR A 121 -5.82 -10.17 -3.80
C TYR A 121 -5.28 -11.60 -3.98
N PHE A 122 -6.14 -12.58 -4.10
CA PHE A 122 -5.74 -13.96 -4.34
C PHE A 122 -4.94 -14.09 -5.63
N GLY A 123 -5.46 -13.60 -6.75
CA GLY A 123 -4.80 -13.74 -8.06
C GLY A 123 -3.49 -12.95 -8.20
N LYS A 124 -3.38 -11.78 -7.58
CA LYS A 124 -2.21 -10.91 -7.76
C LYS A 124 -1.20 -11.02 -6.62
N VAL A 125 -1.65 -11.05 -5.37
CA VAL A 125 -0.79 -11.02 -4.19
C VAL A 125 -0.42 -12.42 -3.73
N THR A 126 -1.43 -13.27 -3.47
CA THR A 126 -1.20 -14.62 -2.95
C THR A 126 -0.40 -15.47 -3.92
N LEU A 127 -0.78 -15.46 -5.20
CA LEU A 127 -0.06 -16.17 -6.26
C LEU A 127 1.40 -15.69 -6.38
N SER A 128 1.62 -14.36 -6.33
CA SER A 128 2.97 -13.79 -6.43
C SER A 128 3.85 -14.15 -5.24
N LYS A 129 3.29 -14.14 -4.03
CA LYS A 129 4.00 -14.46 -2.80
C LYS A 129 4.29 -15.96 -2.66
N TRP A 130 3.28 -16.79 -2.82
CA TRP A 130 3.36 -18.22 -2.49
C TRP A 130 3.89 -19.09 -3.63
N ILE A 131 3.51 -18.81 -4.90
CA ILE A 131 3.92 -19.61 -6.05
C ILE A 131 5.19 -19.05 -6.67
N LEU A 132 5.28 -17.73 -6.84
CA LEU A 132 6.44 -17.11 -7.47
C LEU A 132 7.54 -16.72 -6.48
N HIS A 133 7.34 -16.94 -5.18
CA HIS A 133 8.28 -16.60 -4.10
C HIS A 133 8.83 -15.16 -4.23
N ARG A 134 7.95 -14.20 -4.58
CA ARG A 134 8.31 -12.80 -4.75
C ARG A 134 7.77 -11.95 -3.61
N THR A 135 8.54 -10.97 -3.19
CA THR A 135 8.03 -9.86 -2.39
C THR A 135 7.04 -9.07 -3.23
N VAL A 136 5.94 -8.67 -2.64
CA VAL A 136 4.90 -7.87 -3.31
C VAL A 136 4.94 -6.46 -2.74
N LEU A 137 5.10 -5.48 -3.61
CA LEU A 137 4.91 -4.06 -3.30
C LEU A 137 3.61 -3.61 -3.95
N SER A 138 2.60 -3.36 -3.14
CA SER A 138 1.29 -2.96 -3.62
C SER A 138 1.19 -1.45 -3.76
N ASP A 139 0.99 -0.97 -4.99
CA ASP A 139 0.54 0.40 -5.26
C ASP A 139 -0.99 0.39 -5.12
N ARG A 140 -1.51 1.02 -4.07
CA ARG A 140 -2.84 0.89 -3.47
C ARG A 140 -3.05 -0.45 -2.74
N PHE A 141 -3.88 -0.42 -1.72
CA PHE A 141 -4.17 -1.60 -0.92
C PHE A 141 -5.58 -1.53 -0.31
N ALA A 142 -5.89 -2.42 0.64
CA ALA A 142 -7.20 -2.46 1.29
C ALA A 142 -7.58 -1.12 1.97
N TRP A 143 -6.59 -0.32 2.42
CA TRP A 143 -6.82 1.02 2.95
C TRP A 143 -7.46 1.97 1.93
N ASP A 144 -7.00 1.96 0.68
CA ASP A 144 -7.60 2.77 -0.39
C ASP A 144 -9.06 2.35 -0.64
N THR A 145 -9.34 1.04 -0.58
CA THR A 145 -10.71 0.51 -0.73
C THR A 145 -11.59 0.92 0.45
N LEU A 146 -11.06 0.92 1.68
CA LEU A 146 -11.79 1.40 2.86
C LEU A 146 -12.10 2.89 2.76
N VAL A 147 -11.16 3.72 2.29
CA VAL A 147 -11.41 5.13 2.04
C VAL A 147 -12.51 5.32 0.99
N ASP A 148 -12.47 4.60 -0.12
CA ASP A 148 -13.48 4.68 -1.18
C ASP A 148 -14.87 4.24 -0.68
N LEU A 149 -14.94 3.19 0.12
CA LEU A 149 -16.18 2.72 0.73
C LEU A 149 -16.73 3.70 1.79
N GLY A 150 -15.88 4.29 2.62
CA GLY A 150 -16.27 5.34 3.56
C GLY A 150 -16.87 6.55 2.84
N LEU A 151 -16.23 6.99 1.75
CA LEU A 151 -16.74 8.07 0.91
C LEU A 151 -18.07 7.74 0.24
N ALA A 152 -18.22 6.50 -0.26
CA ALA A 152 -19.45 6.03 -0.91
C ALA A 152 -20.60 5.86 0.10
N SER A 153 -20.29 5.35 1.29
CA SER A 153 -21.29 5.19 2.35
C SER A 153 -21.80 6.53 2.89
N GLY A 154 -20.94 7.54 2.86
CA GLY A 154 -21.22 8.85 3.47
C GLY A 154 -21.10 8.87 4.98
N VAL A 155 -20.72 7.75 5.62
CA VAL A 155 -20.61 7.60 7.08
C VAL A 155 -19.15 7.49 7.55
N ASP A 156 -18.20 7.76 6.64
CA ASP A 156 -16.75 7.77 6.90
C ASP A 156 -16.27 6.50 7.63
N GLU A 157 -15.65 6.68 8.80
CA GLU A 157 -15.10 5.60 9.60
C GLU A 157 -16.14 4.64 10.17
N ALA A 158 -17.38 5.05 10.38
CA ALA A 158 -18.45 4.18 10.87
C ALA A 158 -18.75 2.99 9.92
N PHE A 159 -18.27 3.08 8.67
CA PHE A 159 -18.28 1.94 7.77
C PHE A 159 -17.51 0.74 8.30
N LEU A 160 -16.52 0.92 9.16
CA LEU A 160 -15.73 -0.15 9.77
C LEU A 160 -16.55 -1.04 10.72
N ASP A 161 -17.70 -0.58 11.17
CA ASP A 161 -18.62 -1.39 12.00
C ASP A 161 -19.37 -2.45 11.18
N LEU A 162 -19.40 -2.27 9.86
CA LEU A 162 -20.00 -3.26 8.96
C LEU A 162 -19.07 -4.46 8.72
N PRO A 163 -19.62 -5.69 8.61
CA PRO A 163 -18.78 -6.88 8.39
C PRO A 163 -17.81 -6.79 7.22
N PRO A 164 -18.18 -6.29 6.03
CA PRO A 164 -17.23 -6.13 4.92
C PRO A 164 -16.11 -5.13 5.23
N GLY A 165 -16.39 -4.06 5.99
CA GLY A 165 -15.40 -3.10 6.45
C GLY A 165 -14.39 -3.74 7.41
N ARG A 166 -14.86 -4.53 8.37
CA ARG A 166 -14.00 -5.27 9.32
C ARG A 166 -13.07 -6.25 8.60
N ILE A 167 -13.60 -7.03 7.66
CA ILE A 167 -12.80 -8.00 6.89
C ILE A 167 -11.69 -7.31 6.10
N LEU A 168 -11.98 -6.20 5.43
CA LEU A 168 -10.97 -5.42 4.71
C LEU A 168 -9.95 -4.79 5.67
N LEU A 169 -10.40 -4.29 6.83
CA LEU A 169 -9.54 -3.74 7.86
C LEU A 169 -8.58 -4.79 8.42
N ASP A 170 -9.07 -5.99 8.72
CA ASP A 170 -8.24 -7.09 9.21
C ASP A 170 -7.19 -7.51 8.18
N LEU A 171 -7.53 -7.49 6.88
CA LEU A 171 -6.57 -7.72 5.83
C LEU A 171 -5.55 -6.58 5.74
N ALA A 172 -6.00 -5.33 5.84
CA ALA A 172 -5.14 -4.15 5.77
C ALA A 172 -4.07 -4.15 6.86
N LYS A 173 -4.46 -4.50 8.10
CA LYS A 173 -3.56 -4.57 9.27
C LYS A 173 -2.50 -5.67 9.19
N LYS A 174 -2.71 -6.72 8.41
CA LYS A 174 -1.74 -7.83 8.27
C LYS A 174 -0.46 -7.44 7.57
N HIS A 175 -0.44 -6.29 6.91
CA HIS A 175 0.67 -5.87 6.07
C HIS A 175 1.17 -4.48 6.45
N ARG A 176 2.48 -4.28 6.38
CA ARG A 176 3.06 -2.96 6.61
C ARG A 176 2.63 -2.01 5.51
N SER A 177 2.12 -0.86 5.92
CA SER A 177 1.58 0.15 5.03
C SER A 177 2.20 1.51 5.33
N VAL A 178 2.36 2.34 4.30
CA VAL A 178 2.80 3.73 4.42
C VAL A 178 1.86 4.61 3.61
N LEU A 179 1.38 5.68 4.22
CA LEU A 179 0.63 6.73 3.54
C LEU A 179 1.60 7.69 2.86
N VAL A 180 1.46 7.84 1.56
CA VAL A 180 2.11 8.90 0.81
C VAL A 180 1.04 9.93 0.43
N THR A 181 1.22 11.16 0.88
CA THR A 181 0.27 12.24 0.68
C THR A 181 0.97 13.54 0.25
N ALA A 182 0.22 14.56 -0.02
CA ALA A 182 0.66 15.94 -0.19
C ALA A 182 -0.53 16.87 0.08
N SER A 183 -0.30 18.19 0.12
CA SER A 183 -1.39 19.16 0.23
C SER A 183 -2.34 19.05 -0.96
N SER A 184 -3.60 19.48 -0.78
CA SER A 184 -4.59 19.47 -1.85
C SER A 184 -4.13 20.30 -3.06
N GLU A 185 -3.47 21.43 -2.81
CA GLU A 185 -2.93 22.32 -3.83
C GLU A 185 -1.85 21.62 -4.66
N GLU A 186 -0.93 20.92 -3.99
CA GLU A 186 0.15 20.18 -4.64
C GLU A 186 -0.38 19.00 -5.46
N LEU A 187 -1.37 18.27 -4.94
CA LEU A 187 -2.02 17.18 -5.65
C LEU A 187 -2.73 17.68 -6.90
N ILE A 188 -3.46 18.81 -6.82
CA ILE A 188 -4.13 19.45 -7.95
C ILE A 188 -3.09 19.96 -8.95
N ARG A 189 -2.00 20.57 -8.50
CA ARG A 189 -0.91 21.02 -9.38
C ARG A 189 -0.32 19.88 -10.21
N ARG A 190 -0.12 18.69 -9.59
CA ARG A 190 0.41 17.49 -10.26
C ARG A 190 -0.62 16.80 -11.15
N LYS A 191 -1.87 16.84 -10.73
CA LYS A 191 -2.98 16.17 -11.42
C LYS A 191 -4.22 17.10 -11.42
N PRO A 192 -4.30 18.07 -12.36
CA PRO A 192 -5.34 19.12 -12.38
C PRO A 192 -6.77 18.60 -12.32
N ILE A 193 -7.02 17.40 -12.84
CA ILE A 193 -8.34 16.76 -12.81
C ILE A 193 -8.89 16.59 -11.37
N LEU A 194 -8.02 16.54 -10.35
CA LEU A 194 -8.44 16.43 -8.95
C LEU A 194 -9.19 17.66 -8.45
N SER A 195 -9.08 18.82 -9.12
CA SER A 195 -9.88 19.99 -8.80
C SER A 195 -11.38 19.76 -9.00
N LEU A 196 -11.73 18.78 -9.82
CA LEU A 196 -13.12 18.38 -10.09
C LEU A 196 -13.66 17.37 -9.07
N ASP A 197 -12.83 16.81 -8.18
CA ASP A 197 -13.29 15.87 -7.15
C ASP A 197 -13.80 16.61 -5.90
N PRO A 198 -15.13 16.77 -5.71
CA PRO A 198 -15.69 17.46 -4.56
C PRO A 198 -15.40 16.73 -3.24
N ARG A 199 -14.91 15.50 -3.31
CA ARG A 199 -14.60 14.65 -2.15
C ARG A 199 -13.11 14.62 -1.81
N LEU A 200 -12.25 15.36 -2.55
CA LEU A 200 -10.80 15.32 -2.34
C LEU A 200 -10.42 15.64 -0.89
N ALA A 201 -10.90 16.73 -0.32
CA ALA A 201 -10.60 17.11 1.06
C ALA A 201 -11.06 16.06 2.08
N ARG A 202 -12.24 15.45 1.85
CA ARG A 202 -12.75 14.38 2.71
C ARG A 202 -11.91 13.08 2.57
N ARG A 203 -11.49 12.78 1.35
CA ARG A 203 -10.57 11.66 1.06
C ARG A 203 -9.25 11.80 1.80
N LEU A 204 -8.63 12.99 1.78
CA LEU A 204 -7.38 13.27 2.48
C LEU A 204 -7.54 13.12 4.00
N ARG A 205 -8.65 13.63 4.58
CA ARG A 205 -8.94 13.46 6.00
C ARG A 205 -9.09 11.98 6.40
N LEU A 206 -9.77 11.18 5.58
CA LEU A 206 -9.91 9.74 5.85
C LEU A 206 -8.57 9.01 5.80
N TYR A 207 -7.71 9.32 4.83
CA TYR A 207 -6.35 8.73 4.80
C TYR A 207 -5.55 9.08 6.06
N ALA A 208 -5.55 10.36 6.47
CA ALA A 208 -4.87 10.81 7.68
C ALA A 208 -5.45 10.13 8.91
N TRP A 209 -6.77 10.09 9.05
CA TRP A 209 -7.45 9.41 10.15
C TRP A 209 -7.07 7.93 10.24
N PHE A 210 -7.04 7.20 9.11
CA PHE A 210 -6.60 5.81 9.10
C PHE A 210 -5.14 5.66 9.53
N ALA A 211 -4.25 6.50 9.02
CA ALA A 211 -2.84 6.45 9.36
C ALA A 211 -2.61 6.68 10.86
N ASP A 212 -3.25 7.71 11.42
CA ASP A 212 -3.15 8.04 12.85
C ASP A 212 -3.79 6.95 13.72
N ARG A 213 -4.99 6.48 13.36
CA ARG A 213 -5.74 5.49 14.15
C ARG A 213 -5.07 4.12 14.19
N PHE A 214 -4.39 3.73 13.12
CA PHE A 214 -3.76 2.41 12.98
C PHE A 214 -2.24 2.45 12.96
N GLY A 215 -1.63 3.63 13.17
CA GLY A 215 -0.20 3.79 13.44
C GLY A 215 0.71 3.42 12.27
N PHE A 216 0.30 3.63 11.02
CA PHE A 216 1.23 3.45 9.91
C PHE A 216 1.91 4.75 9.48
N GLY A 217 3.14 4.64 8.94
CA GLY A 217 3.95 5.80 8.62
C GLY A 217 3.31 6.72 7.58
N GLN A 218 3.59 8.01 7.69
CA GLN A 218 3.12 9.03 6.77
C GLN A 218 4.32 9.76 6.14
N VAL A 219 4.28 9.96 4.83
CA VAL A 219 5.31 10.69 4.08
C VAL A 219 4.65 11.77 3.24
N ASP A 220 5.05 13.02 3.49
CA ASP A 220 4.63 14.15 2.67
C ASP A 220 5.51 14.23 1.42
N SER A 221 4.89 14.06 0.27
CA SER A 221 5.58 14.11 -1.01
C SER A 221 5.71 15.53 -1.59
N GLY A 222 5.12 16.53 -0.94
CA GLY A 222 5.20 17.93 -1.35
C GLY A 222 6.52 18.60 -1.01
N THR A 223 7.14 18.19 0.11
CA THR A 223 8.25 18.91 0.73
C THR A 223 9.60 18.23 0.56
N THR A 224 9.65 16.99 0.12
CA THR A 224 10.88 16.17 0.07
C THR A 224 11.28 15.77 -1.33
N SER A 225 12.58 15.51 -1.55
CA SER A 225 13.11 14.97 -2.80
C SER A 225 12.65 13.52 -3.02
N GLU A 226 12.74 13.02 -4.26
CA GLU A 226 12.37 11.63 -4.57
C GLU A 226 13.21 10.62 -3.79
N ALA A 227 14.52 10.85 -3.68
CA ALA A 227 15.44 9.97 -2.98
C ALA A 227 15.12 9.90 -1.47
N GLU A 228 14.80 11.04 -0.86
CA GLU A 228 14.39 11.12 0.55
C GLU A 228 13.07 10.38 0.79
N ARG A 229 12.07 10.58 -0.08
CA ARG A 229 10.79 9.85 0.00
C ARG A 229 10.98 8.34 -0.06
N VAL A 230 11.78 7.86 -1.01
CA VAL A 230 12.10 6.43 -1.13
C VAL A 230 12.80 5.95 0.13
N SER A 231 13.69 6.76 0.74
CA SER A 231 14.36 6.41 1.99
C SER A 231 13.39 6.31 3.16
N GLN A 232 12.58 7.35 3.38
CA GLN A 232 11.59 7.38 4.47
C GLN A 232 10.57 6.24 4.35
N VAL A 233 10.02 6.02 3.15
CA VAL A 233 9.06 4.91 2.93
C VAL A 233 9.74 3.56 3.16
N SER A 234 11.00 3.38 2.74
CA SER A 234 11.75 2.15 2.99
C SER A 234 11.93 1.90 4.50
N GLU A 235 12.23 2.93 5.27
CA GLU A 235 12.37 2.86 6.73
C GLU A 235 11.07 2.43 7.40
N TYR A 236 9.94 3.10 7.10
CA TYR A 236 8.63 2.74 7.64
C TYR A 236 8.21 1.31 7.27
N LEU A 237 8.55 0.85 6.08
CA LEU A 237 8.29 -0.53 5.67
C LEU A 237 9.25 -1.55 6.31
N GLY A 238 10.30 -1.08 7.00
CA GLY A 238 11.34 -1.92 7.58
C GLY A 238 12.22 -2.56 6.50
N ILE A 239 12.44 -1.82 5.41
CA ILE A 239 13.37 -2.14 4.32
C ILE A 239 14.64 -1.27 4.48
N GLY A 240 14.94 -0.82 5.67
CA GLY A 240 16.04 0.11 5.97
C GLY A 240 17.40 -0.32 5.43
N PRO A 241 18.41 0.55 5.44
CA PRO A 241 19.79 0.17 5.13
C PRO A 241 20.24 -0.91 6.13
N GLU A 242 21.06 -1.80 5.67
CA GLU A 242 21.87 -2.67 6.55
C GLU A 242 22.92 -1.85 7.25
#